data_8a506e0c8d49cfc661bb58c81b782cbf
#
_entry.id   8a506e0c8d49cfc661bb58c81b782cbf
#
_cell.length_a   1.000
_cell.length_b   1.000
_cell.length_c   1.000
_cell.angle_alpha   90.00
_cell.angle_beta   90.00
_cell.angle_gamma   90.00
#
_symmetry.space_group_name_H-M   'P 1'
#
loop_
_entity.id
_entity.type
_entity.pdbx_description
1 polymer ?
#
loop_
_entity_poly.entity_id
_entity_poly.type
_entity_poly.pdbx_seq_one_letter_code
_entity_poly.pdbx_strand_id
1 'polypeptide(L)'
;VATIAEAREADAAALARGVSQSVLVARAGTAVALGALRLLGAAYGRRVVVVAGKGNNGADGRVAASWLRRRGARVLVLDAGGTAGLPACDLVIDAAYGTGFRGAYQAPPTPPGSAVLAVDVPSGVDADTGAAPGRPTAATATVTFAALKPGLLQGDGAALAGRVEVADIGIPVGPTGIALVEDADFADLLARREANSHKWASAVAVVAGSPGMEGAAALASRGASHAGAGMVRLGVPGAEGPDGAMEPGPWPLEAVRLALGPDEWAGDVLAVLDRC
;
A
#
# COMPACT_ATOMS: atom_id res chain seq x y z
N VAL A 1 -10.41 4.50 -0.98
CA VAL A 1 -10.36 3.07 -1.37
C VAL A 1 -11.77 2.61 -1.65
N ALA A 2 -12.02 1.89 -2.75
CA ALA A 2 -13.35 1.44 -3.12
C ALA A 2 -13.42 -0.09 -3.21
N THR A 3 -14.39 -0.69 -2.57
CA THR A 3 -14.76 -2.10 -2.74
C THR A 3 -15.24 -2.38 -4.16
N ILE A 4 -15.29 -3.65 -4.55
CA ILE A 4 -15.83 -4.04 -5.87
C ILE A 4 -17.29 -3.57 -6.02
N ALA A 5 -18.08 -3.58 -4.95
CA ALA A 5 -19.46 -3.13 -4.97
C ALA A 5 -19.56 -1.62 -5.26
N GLU A 6 -18.78 -0.81 -4.54
CA GLU A 6 -18.72 0.65 -4.72
C GLU A 6 -18.18 1.03 -6.11
N ALA A 7 -17.16 0.31 -6.60
CA ALA A 7 -16.61 0.53 -7.93
C ALA A 7 -17.65 0.23 -9.03
N ARG A 8 -18.43 -0.86 -8.90
CA ARG A 8 -19.52 -1.19 -9.85
C ARG A 8 -20.64 -0.17 -9.82
N GLU A 9 -20.97 0.34 -8.64
CA GLU A 9 -21.97 1.40 -8.51
C GLU A 9 -21.50 2.69 -9.22
N ALA A 10 -20.23 3.06 -9.05
CA ALA A 10 -19.64 4.20 -9.72
C ALA A 10 -19.63 4.04 -11.25
N ASP A 11 -19.29 2.83 -11.75
CA ASP A 11 -19.36 2.48 -13.17
C ASP A 11 -20.79 2.62 -13.72
N ALA A 12 -21.78 2.03 -13.01
CA ALA A 12 -23.18 2.11 -13.39
C ALA A 12 -23.69 3.56 -13.42
N ALA A 13 -23.30 4.37 -12.43
CA ALA A 13 -23.64 5.79 -12.38
C ALA A 13 -23.00 6.58 -13.53
N ALA A 14 -21.78 6.26 -13.95
CA ALA A 14 -21.14 6.89 -15.10
C ALA A 14 -21.88 6.56 -16.41
N LEU A 15 -22.25 5.29 -16.60
CA LEU A 15 -23.03 4.84 -17.75
C LEU A 15 -24.41 5.50 -17.79
N ALA A 16 -25.10 5.60 -16.65
CA ALA A 16 -26.40 6.27 -16.55
C ALA A 16 -26.34 7.77 -16.89
N ARG A 17 -25.18 8.41 -16.66
CA ARG A 17 -24.92 9.80 -17.06
C ARG A 17 -24.53 9.96 -18.53
N GLY A 18 -24.56 8.89 -19.32
CA GLY A 18 -24.32 8.92 -20.77
C GLY A 18 -22.85 8.71 -21.16
N VAL A 19 -21.94 8.37 -20.24
CA VAL A 19 -20.58 7.95 -20.62
C VAL A 19 -20.67 6.55 -21.22
N SER A 20 -20.28 6.37 -22.48
CA SER A 20 -20.34 5.05 -23.10
C SER A 20 -19.24 4.14 -22.58
N GLN A 21 -19.51 2.83 -22.53
CA GLN A 21 -18.50 1.83 -22.12
C GLN A 21 -17.26 1.89 -23.03
N SER A 22 -17.41 2.16 -24.31
CA SER A 22 -16.29 2.29 -25.25
C SER A 22 -15.35 3.46 -24.89
N VAL A 23 -15.90 4.54 -24.35
CA VAL A 23 -15.12 5.69 -23.85
C VAL A 23 -14.32 5.28 -22.60
N LEU A 24 -14.97 4.56 -21.67
CA LEU A 24 -14.29 4.08 -20.46
C LEU A 24 -13.14 3.13 -20.79
N VAL A 25 -13.38 2.14 -21.65
CA VAL A 25 -12.37 1.21 -22.15
C VAL A 25 -11.23 1.95 -22.88
N ALA A 26 -11.54 2.96 -23.69
CA ALA A 26 -10.52 3.74 -24.37
C ALA A 26 -9.62 4.52 -23.39
N ARG A 27 -10.21 5.10 -22.34
CA ARG A 27 -9.48 5.81 -21.28
C ARG A 27 -8.63 4.85 -20.43
N ALA A 28 -9.21 3.73 -19.99
CA ALA A 28 -8.53 2.70 -19.22
C ALA A 28 -7.34 2.11 -20.01
N GLY A 29 -7.57 1.69 -21.26
CA GLY A 29 -6.51 1.15 -22.11
C GLY A 29 -5.41 2.18 -22.43
N THR A 30 -5.76 3.48 -22.52
CA THR A 30 -4.76 4.55 -22.67
C THR A 30 -3.93 4.68 -21.38
N ALA A 31 -4.53 4.63 -20.19
CA ALA A 31 -3.83 4.66 -18.92
C ALA A 31 -2.87 3.46 -18.77
N VAL A 32 -3.31 2.26 -19.17
CA VAL A 32 -2.46 1.06 -19.23
C VAL A 32 -1.27 1.26 -20.17
N ALA A 33 -1.50 1.83 -21.36
CA ALA A 33 -0.43 2.09 -22.32
C ALA A 33 0.60 3.10 -21.79
N LEU A 34 0.16 4.12 -21.05
CA LEU A 34 1.04 5.08 -20.38
C LEU A 34 1.82 4.41 -19.24
N GLY A 35 1.18 3.53 -18.45
CA GLY A 35 1.85 2.70 -17.44
C GLY A 35 2.93 1.81 -18.06
N ALA A 36 2.61 1.15 -19.18
CA ALA A 36 3.55 0.36 -19.94
C ALA A 36 4.75 1.19 -20.42
N LEU A 37 4.50 2.40 -20.93
CA LEU A 37 5.57 3.29 -21.37
C LEU A 37 6.50 3.72 -20.24
N ARG A 38 5.96 3.96 -19.02
CA ARG A 38 6.79 4.27 -17.84
C ARG A 38 7.72 3.12 -17.46
N LEU A 39 7.28 1.87 -17.59
CA LEU A 39 8.13 0.69 -17.32
C LEU A 39 9.16 0.46 -18.42
N LEU A 40 8.81 0.72 -19.67
CA LEU A 40 9.69 0.49 -20.83
C LEU A 40 10.68 1.64 -21.10
N GLY A 41 10.40 2.84 -20.61
CA GLY A 41 11.09 4.08 -20.97
C GLY A 41 10.75 4.58 -22.39
N ALA A 42 10.62 3.69 -23.34
CA ALA A 42 10.22 3.98 -24.73
C ALA A 42 9.42 2.81 -25.31
N ALA A 43 8.55 3.07 -26.30
CA ALA A 43 7.78 2.01 -26.95
C ALA A 43 8.50 1.45 -28.20
N TYR A 44 9.21 2.30 -28.93
CA TYR A 44 9.84 1.92 -30.21
C TYR A 44 10.81 0.74 -30.04
N GLY A 45 10.62 -0.28 -30.88
CA GLY A 45 11.45 -1.49 -30.90
C GLY A 45 11.20 -2.48 -29.77
N ARG A 46 10.46 -2.11 -28.71
CA ARG A 46 10.14 -2.99 -27.57
C ARG A 46 9.20 -4.11 -27.97
N ARG A 47 9.38 -5.26 -27.33
CA ARG A 47 8.53 -6.45 -27.47
C ARG A 47 7.58 -6.51 -26.27
N VAL A 48 6.30 -6.50 -26.53
CA VAL A 48 5.26 -6.53 -25.50
C VAL A 48 4.34 -7.72 -25.75
N VAL A 49 4.05 -8.48 -24.73
CA VAL A 49 3.04 -9.54 -24.75
C VAL A 49 1.86 -9.07 -23.90
N VAL A 50 0.66 -9.12 -24.44
CA VAL A 50 -0.58 -8.83 -23.73
C VAL A 50 -1.34 -10.14 -23.56
N VAL A 51 -1.58 -10.56 -22.34
CA VAL A 51 -2.46 -11.70 -22.01
C VAL A 51 -3.84 -11.12 -21.74
N ALA A 52 -4.77 -11.30 -22.66
CA ALA A 52 -6.06 -10.60 -22.65
C ALA A 52 -7.23 -11.57 -22.45
N GLY A 53 -8.06 -11.30 -21.46
CA GLY A 53 -9.33 -11.99 -21.24
C GLY A 53 -10.43 -11.55 -22.23
N LYS A 54 -11.62 -12.16 -22.06
CA LYS A 54 -12.80 -11.83 -22.89
C LYS A 54 -13.59 -10.62 -22.37
N GLY A 55 -13.34 -10.20 -21.10
CA GLY A 55 -14.05 -9.10 -20.44
C GLY A 55 -13.42 -7.74 -20.67
N ASN A 56 -13.88 -6.73 -19.91
CA ASN A 56 -13.42 -5.35 -19.99
C ASN A 56 -11.90 -5.23 -19.79
N ASN A 57 -11.37 -5.97 -18.82
CA ASN A 57 -9.93 -5.99 -18.55
C ASN A 57 -9.11 -6.35 -19.80
N GLY A 58 -9.55 -7.40 -20.52
CA GLY A 58 -8.94 -7.78 -21.79
C GLY A 58 -9.15 -6.74 -22.90
N ALA A 59 -10.28 -6.03 -22.92
CA ALA A 59 -10.52 -4.94 -23.86
C ALA A 59 -9.55 -3.78 -23.60
N ASP A 60 -9.31 -3.41 -22.33
CA ASP A 60 -8.34 -2.40 -21.93
C ASP A 60 -6.92 -2.76 -22.41
N GLY A 61 -6.53 -4.02 -22.18
CA GLY A 61 -5.25 -4.56 -22.69
C GLY A 61 -5.12 -4.49 -24.20
N ARG A 62 -6.19 -4.78 -24.96
CA ARG A 62 -6.19 -4.68 -26.44
C ARG A 62 -6.11 -3.24 -26.93
N VAL A 63 -6.74 -2.30 -26.23
CA VAL A 63 -6.59 -0.85 -26.52
C VAL A 63 -5.16 -0.42 -26.26
N ALA A 64 -4.57 -0.82 -25.13
CA ALA A 64 -3.16 -0.55 -24.82
C ALA A 64 -2.22 -1.14 -25.90
N ALA A 65 -2.47 -2.37 -26.33
CA ALA A 65 -1.72 -3.02 -27.41
C ALA A 65 -1.76 -2.18 -28.72
N SER A 66 -2.94 -1.72 -29.09
CA SER A 66 -3.13 -0.87 -30.28
C SER A 66 -2.37 0.46 -30.17
N TRP A 67 -2.42 1.08 -28.99
CA TRP A 67 -1.73 2.32 -28.68
C TRP A 67 -0.19 2.17 -28.76
N LEU A 68 0.36 1.09 -28.18
CA LEU A 68 1.79 0.79 -28.21
C LEU A 68 2.28 0.45 -29.62
N ARG A 69 1.50 -0.30 -30.41
CA ARG A 69 1.83 -0.57 -31.83
C ARG A 69 1.97 0.70 -32.63
N ARG A 70 1.07 1.66 -32.48
CA ARG A 70 1.15 2.96 -33.15
C ARG A 70 2.41 3.75 -32.80
N ARG A 71 3.08 3.40 -31.68
CA ARG A 71 4.35 4.00 -31.23
C ARG A 71 5.56 3.12 -31.49
N GLY A 72 5.42 2.12 -32.37
CA GLY A 72 6.53 1.30 -32.87
C GLY A 72 6.91 0.13 -31.96
N ALA A 73 6.09 -0.25 -30.96
CA ALA A 73 6.28 -1.49 -30.22
C ALA A 73 5.82 -2.70 -31.06
N ARG A 74 6.51 -3.82 -30.88
CA ARG A 74 6.11 -5.14 -31.43
C ARG A 74 5.22 -5.80 -30.37
N VAL A 75 3.91 -5.80 -30.60
CA VAL A 75 2.95 -6.29 -29.60
C VAL A 75 2.28 -7.57 -30.07
N LEU A 76 2.40 -8.64 -29.28
CA LEU A 76 1.64 -9.87 -29.42
C LEU A 76 0.50 -9.87 -28.40
N VAL A 77 -0.70 -10.18 -28.85
CA VAL A 77 -1.86 -10.36 -27.95
C VAL A 77 -2.22 -11.83 -27.94
N LEU A 78 -2.26 -12.42 -26.76
CA LEU A 78 -2.63 -13.81 -26.49
C LEU A 78 -3.91 -13.84 -25.69
N ASP A 79 -4.77 -14.79 -25.97
CA ASP A 79 -5.97 -15.01 -25.18
C ASP A 79 -5.61 -15.67 -23.82
N ALA A 80 -6.27 -15.22 -22.76
CA ALA A 80 -6.13 -15.81 -21.45
C ALA A 80 -6.64 -17.26 -21.42
N GLY A 81 -6.00 -18.08 -20.57
CA GLY A 81 -6.33 -19.51 -20.41
C GLY A 81 -5.30 -20.45 -21.03
N GLY A 82 -4.35 -19.95 -21.80
CA GLY A 82 -3.17 -20.74 -22.20
C GLY A 82 -2.22 -20.98 -21.02
N THR A 83 -1.67 -22.19 -20.93
CA THR A 83 -0.68 -22.57 -19.90
C THR A 83 0.75 -22.62 -20.44
N ALA A 84 0.94 -22.41 -21.74
CA ALA A 84 2.26 -22.36 -22.35
C ALA A 84 3.02 -21.10 -21.90
N GLY A 85 4.33 -21.22 -21.78
CA GLY A 85 5.20 -20.06 -21.46
C GLY A 85 5.08 -18.98 -22.52
N LEU A 86 5.18 -17.71 -22.07
CA LEU A 86 5.14 -16.56 -22.96
C LEU A 86 6.44 -16.42 -23.76
N PRO A 87 6.39 -15.94 -25.01
CA PRO A 87 7.60 -15.67 -25.79
C PRO A 87 8.43 -14.56 -25.15
N ALA A 88 9.74 -14.55 -25.45
CA ALA A 88 10.66 -13.55 -24.95
C ALA A 88 10.18 -12.12 -25.29
N CYS A 89 10.03 -11.28 -24.26
CA CYS A 89 9.53 -9.91 -24.34
C CYS A 89 10.18 -9.00 -23.30
N ASP A 90 10.00 -7.69 -23.44
CA ASP A 90 10.47 -6.69 -22.50
C ASP A 90 9.39 -6.39 -21.44
N LEU A 91 8.11 -6.57 -21.80
CA LEU A 91 6.97 -6.32 -20.93
C LEU A 91 5.86 -7.33 -21.19
N VAL A 92 5.27 -7.84 -20.12
CA VAL A 92 3.99 -8.53 -20.14
C VAL A 92 2.92 -7.59 -19.60
N ILE A 93 1.81 -7.42 -20.32
CA ILE A 93 0.60 -6.77 -19.82
C ILE A 93 -0.38 -7.87 -19.42
N ASP A 94 -0.62 -8.00 -18.13
CA ASP A 94 -1.58 -8.93 -17.56
C ASP A 94 -2.97 -8.28 -17.54
N ALA A 95 -3.74 -8.58 -18.56
CA ALA A 95 -5.12 -8.15 -18.77
C ALA A 95 -6.07 -9.35 -18.86
N ALA A 96 -5.71 -10.47 -18.23
CA ALA A 96 -6.51 -11.70 -18.31
C ALA A 96 -7.82 -11.55 -17.55
N TYR A 97 -7.74 -11.13 -16.29
CA TYR A 97 -8.91 -11.00 -15.42
C TYR A 97 -8.76 -9.79 -14.51
N GLY A 98 -9.83 -9.04 -14.31
CA GLY A 98 -9.92 -7.92 -13.36
C GLY A 98 -10.82 -8.27 -12.17
N THR A 99 -11.42 -7.27 -11.53
CA THR A 99 -12.23 -7.35 -10.30
C THR A 99 -13.42 -8.32 -10.37
N GLY A 100 -13.82 -8.74 -11.56
CA GLY A 100 -14.93 -9.70 -11.76
C GLY A 100 -14.55 -11.17 -11.65
N PHE A 101 -13.26 -11.49 -11.59
CA PHE A 101 -12.80 -12.89 -11.56
C PHE A 101 -13.11 -13.56 -10.22
N ARG A 102 -13.42 -14.86 -10.30
CA ARG A 102 -13.58 -15.74 -9.14
C ARG A 102 -12.94 -17.08 -9.45
N GLY A 103 -12.26 -17.65 -8.48
CA GLY A 103 -11.60 -18.96 -8.60
C GLY A 103 -10.09 -18.89 -8.62
N ALA A 104 -9.43 -19.99 -8.95
CA ALA A 104 -7.96 -20.08 -9.00
C ALA A 104 -7.45 -19.79 -10.41
N TYR A 105 -6.50 -18.85 -10.52
CA TYR A 105 -5.87 -18.53 -11.79
C TYR A 105 -4.46 -19.12 -11.86
N GLN A 106 -4.14 -19.73 -13.00
CA GLN A 106 -2.80 -20.19 -13.33
C GLN A 106 -2.25 -19.28 -14.42
N ALA A 107 -1.40 -18.34 -14.03
CA ALA A 107 -0.76 -17.45 -14.99
C ALA A 107 0.24 -18.21 -15.87
N PRO A 108 0.36 -17.89 -17.15
CA PRO A 108 1.42 -18.46 -17.98
C PRO A 108 2.80 -18.00 -17.45
N PRO A 109 3.83 -18.88 -17.47
CA PRO A 109 5.18 -18.49 -17.09
C PRO A 109 5.67 -17.27 -17.88
N THR A 110 6.13 -16.25 -17.16
CA THR A 110 6.69 -15.02 -17.76
C THR A 110 8.17 -15.22 -18.09
N PRO A 111 8.68 -14.65 -19.19
CA PRO A 111 10.09 -14.73 -19.53
C PRO A 111 10.96 -14.05 -18.47
N PRO A 112 12.15 -14.60 -18.15
CA PRO A 112 13.08 -13.97 -17.25
C PRO A 112 13.45 -12.54 -17.68
N GLY A 113 13.47 -11.61 -16.70
CA GLY A 113 13.82 -10.20 -16.96
C GLY A 113 12.71 -9.35 -17.59
N SER A 114 11.55 -9.92 -17.92
CA SER A 114 10.39 -9.14 -18.35
C SER A 114 9.75 -8.42 -17.18
N ALA A 115 9.43 -7.14 -17.34
CA ALA A 115 8.53 -6.46 -16.43
C ALA A 115 7.09 -6.98 -16.61
N VAL A 116 6.26 -6.86 -15.58
CA VAL A 116 4.84 -7.21 -15.63
C VAL A 116 4.00 -6.01 -15.22
N LEU A 117 3.05 -5.62 -16.06
CA LEU A 117 2.05 -4.59 -15.78
C LEU A 117 0.69 -5.23 -15.64
N ALA A 118 0.12 -5.21 -14.45
CA ALA A 118 -1.23 -5.67 -14.22
C ALA A 118 -2.26 -4.57 -14.55
N VAL A 119 -3.37 -4.99 -15.15
CA VAL A 119 -4.50 -4.13 -15.49
C VAL A 119 -5.58 -4.27 -14.43
N ASP A 120 -5.88 -3.18 -13.75
CA ASP A 120 -6.86 -3.05 -12.65
C ASP A 120 -6.42 -3.75 -11.37
N VAL A 121 -6.27 -5.06 -11.39
CA VAL A 121 -5.67 -5.90 -10.35
C VAL A 121 -4.86 -7.00 -11.00
N PRO A 122 -3.82 -7.57 -10.36
CA PRO A 122 -3.15 -8.76 -10.88
C PRO A 122 -4.18 -9.87 -11.10
N SER A 123 -4.16 -10.51 -12.26
CA SER A 123 -5.15 -11.53 -12.60
C SER A 123 -5.12 -12.69 -11.60
N GLY A 124 -6.28 -13.02 -11.04
CA GLY A 124 -6.42 -14.05 -10.00
C GLY A 124 -6.43 -13.51 -8.57
N VAL A 125 -6.17 -12.22 -8.36
CA VAL A 125 -6.31 -11.56 -7.05
C VAL A 125 -7.77 -11.15 -6.85
N ASP A 126 -8.32 -11.47 -5.69
CA ASP A 126 -9.61 -10.94 -5.26
C ASP A 126 -9.45 -9.49 -4.82
N ALA A 127 -10.14 -8.57 -5.48
CA ALA A 127 -9.94 -7.15 -5.32
C ALA A 127 -10.48 -6.58 -3.99
N ASP A 128 -11.31 -7.31 -3.25
CA ASP A 128 -11.76 -6.90 -1.92
C ASP A 128 -10.86 -7.46 -0.82
N THR A 129 -10.45 -8.73 -0.92
CA THR A 129 -9.75 -9.45 0.16
C THR A 129 -8.25 -9.56 -0.04
N GLY A 130 -7.77 -9.42 -1.27
CA GLY A 130 -6.37 -9.69 -1.62
C GLY A 130 -6.01 -11.17 -1.71
N ALA A 131 -6.96 -12.09 -1.51
CA ALA A 131 -6.71 -13.51 -1.68
C ALA A 131 -6.37 -13.83 -3.14
N ALA A 132 -5.38 -14.69 -3.35
CA ALA A 132 -4.87 -15.03 -4.68
C ALA A 132 -4.72 -16.54 -4.87
N PRO A 133 -5.82 -17.29 -4.94
CA PRO A 133 -5.76 -18.74 -5.11
C PRO A 133 -5.18 -19.09 -6.49
N GLY A 134 -4.29 -20.09 -6.52
CA GLY A 134 -3.62 -20.52 -7.73
C GLY A 134 -2.17 -20.04 -7.83
N ARG A 135 -1.76 -19.62 -9.02
CA ARG A 135 -0.41 -19.08 -9.30
C ARG A 135 -0.50 -17.81 -10.14
N PRO A 136 -0.98 -16.70 -9.59
CA PRO A 136 -0.93 -15.41 -10.27
C PRO A 136 0.52 -14.99 -10.48
N THR A 137 0.75 -14.09 -11.44
CA THR A 137 2.06 -13.49 -11.66
C THR A 137 2.20 -12.24 -10.81
N ALA A 138 3.33 -12.10 -10.10
CA ALA A 138 3.65 -10.85 -9.41
C ALA A 138 3.89 -9.74 -10.44
N ALA A 139 3.20 -8.62 -10.29
CA ALA A 139 3.35 -7.45 -11.14
C ALA A 139 4.54 -6.59 -10.68
N THR A 140 5.23 -5.98 -11.65
CA THR A 140 6.17 -4.88 -11.38
C THR A 140 5.41 -3.61 -11.01
N ALA A 141 4.26 -3.41 -11.68
CA ALA A 141 3.33 -2.34 -11.38
C ALA A 141 1.90 -2.75 -11.74
N THR A 142 0.93 -2.10 -11.11
CA THR A 142 -0.51 -2.24 -11.40
C THR A 142 -1.08 -0.87 -11.73
N VAL A 143 -1.81 -0.74 -12.83
CA VAL A 143 -2.65 0.41 -13.13
C VAL A 143 -4.08 0.04 -12.80
N THR A 144 -4.61 0.61 -11.73
CA THR A 144 -6.00 0.44 -11.30
C THR A 144 -6.82 1.68 -11.64
N PHE A 145 -8.13 1.56 -11.77
CA PHE A 145 -8.99 2.62 -12.30
C PHE A 145 -9.89 3.24 -11.23
N ALA A 146 -10.07 4.55 -11.31
CA ALA A 146 -10.96 5.38 -10.49
C ALA A 146 -10.60 5.42 -8.99
N ALA A 147 -10.35 4.27 -8.34
CA ALA A 147 -9.96 4.20 -6.94
C ALA A 147 -9.07 2.98 -6.66
N LEU A 148 -8.31 3.03 -5.57
CA LEU A 148 -7.63 1.85 -5.01
C LEU A 148 -8.65 0.79 -4.59
N LYS A 149 -8.32 -0.48 -4.77
CA LYS A 149 -9.11 -1.62 -4.28
C LYS A 149 -8.47 -2.16 -2.99
N PRO A 150 -9.27 -2.59 -2.00
CA PRO A 150 -8.75 -3.12 -0.74
C PRO A 150 -7.74 -4.25 -0.95
N GLY A 151 -8.00 -5.15 -1.90
CA GLY A 151 -7.15 -6.29 -2.20
C GLY A 151 -5.78 -5.95 -2.80
N LEU A 152 -5.54 -4.71 -3.24
CA LEU A 152 -4.21 -4.25 -3.63
C LEU A 152 -3.35 -3.80 -2.44
N LEU A 153 -3.95 -3.65 -1.26
CA LEU A 153 -3.34 -3.12 -0.04
C LEU A 153 -3.16 -4.17 1.05
N GLN A 154 -3.72 -5.37 0.87
CA GLN A 154 -3.71 -6.42 1.88
C GLN A 154 -3.55 -7.83 1.27
N GLY A 155 -3.24 -8.79 2.13
CA GLY A 155 -3.10 -10.20 1.76
C GLY A 155 -2.01 -10.44 0.69
N ASP A 156 -2.18 -11.49 -0.08
CA ASP A 156 -1.28 -11.82 -1.20
C ASP A 156 -1.29 -10.74 -2.28
N GLY A 157 -2.44 -10.06 -2.44
CA GLY A 157 -2.61 -9.01 -3.44
C GLY A 157 -1.65 -7.85 -3.24
N ALA A 158 -1.37 -7.43 -2.01
CA ALA A 158 -0.37 -6.38 -1.72
C ALA A 158 1.04 -6.79 -2.19
N ALA A 159 1.42 -8.06 -1.99
CA ALA A 159 2.71 -8.57 -2.44
C ALA A 159 2.78 -8.75 -3.96
N LEU A 160 1.64 -9.01 -4.61
CA LEU A 160 1.55 -9.27 -6.05
C LEU A 160 1.36 -7.99 -6.88
N ALA A 161 0.84 -6.91 -6.29
CA ALA A 161 0.45 -5.70 -7.03
C ALA A 161 1.64 -4.86 -7.52
N GLY A 162 2.82 -4.99 -6.90
CA GLY A 162 3.96 -4.11 -7.19
C GLY A 162 3.63 -2.65 -6.90
N ARG A 163 4.15 -1.72 -7.72
CA ARG A 163 3.81 -0.31 -7.59
C ARG A 163 2.41 -0.04 -8.14
N VAL A 164 1.48 0.33 -7.28
CA VAL A 164 0.09 0.63 -7.68
C VAL A 164 -0.05 2.10 -8.09
N GLU A 165 -0.72 2.32 -9.21
CA GLU A 165 -1.08 3.64 -9.72
C GLU A 165 -2.57 3.69 -9.99
N VAL A 166 -3.24 4.70 -9.44
CA VAL A 166 -4.66 4.95 -9.70
C VAL A 166 -4.79 5.87 -10.91
N ALA A 167 -5.42 5.39 -11.96
CA ALA A 167 -5.70 6.17 -13.16
C ALA A 167 -7.13 6.74 -13.11
N ASP A 168 -7.23 8.06 -13.26
CA ASP A 168 -8.52 8.68 -13.51
C ASP A 168 -9.00 8.38 -14.93
N ILE A 169 -10.13 7.69 -15.03
CA ILE A 169 -10.79 7.37 -16.30
C ILE A 169 -12.12 8.13 -16.46
N GLY A 170 -12.36 9.12 -15.59
CA GLY A 170 -13.56 9.95 -15.59
C GLY A 170 -14.78 9.28 -14.93
N ILE A 171 -14.55 8.40 -13.99
CA ILE A 171 -15.56 7.80 -13.13
C ILE A 171 -15.40 8.40 -11.73
N PRO A 172 -16.26 9.33 -11.31
CA PRO A 172 -16.22 9.85 -9.95
C PRO A 172 -16.71 8.78 -8.97
N VAL A 173 -15.83 8.36 -8.08
CA VAL A 173 -16.19 7.50 -6.96
C VAL A 173 -16.67 8.40 -5.82
N GLY A 174 -17.85 8.11 -5.31
CA GLY A 174 -18.43 8.82 -4.15
C GLY A 174 -17.67 8.53 -2.85
N PRO A 175 -18.17 9.03 -1.71
CA PRO A 175 -17.63 8.67 -0.41
C PRO A 175 -17.64 7.15 -0.23
N THR A 176 -16.50 6.59 0.20
CA THR A 176 -16.33 5.15 0.42
C THR A 176 -16.17 4.86 1.91
N GLY A 177 -16.51 3.63 2.32
CA GLY A 177 -16.39 3.21 3.71
C GLY A 177 -14.96 2.94 4.19
N ILE A 178 -13.98 2.93 3.26
CA ILE A 178 -12.56 2.62 3.56
C ILE A 178 -11.67 3.77 3.09
N ALA A 179 -10.81 4.26 3.96
CA ALA A 179 -9.78 5.24 3.65
C ALA A 179 -8.38 4.64 3.84
N LEU A 180 -7.46 5.00 2.96
CA LEU A 180 -6.04 4.82 3.20
C LEU A 180 -5.55 6.09 3.91
N VAL A 181 -4.95 5.90 5.08
CA VAL A 181 -4.36 7.01 5.84
C VAL A 181 -3.02 7.37 5.21
N GLU A 182 -2.85 8.63 4.85
CA GLU A 182 -1.65 9.17 4.22
C GLU A 182 -1.04 10.29 5.09
N ASP A 183 0.22 10.64 4.86
CA ASP A 183 0.90 11.70 5.61
C ASP A 183 0.16 13.05 5.57
N ALA A 184 -0.53 13.33 4.46
CA ALA A 184 -1.34 14.53 4.31
C ALA A 184 -2.51 14.63 5.31
N ASP A 185 -3.07 13.48 5.72
CA ASP A 185 -4.19 13.43 6.67
C ASP A 185 -3.76 13.87 8.07
N PHE A 186 -2.47 13.74 8.38
CA PHE A 186 -1.91 14.16 9.66
C PHE A 186 -1.50 15.65 9.69
N ALA A 187 -1.35 16.30 8.53
CA ALA A 187 -0.84 17.66 8.45
C ALA A 187 -1.67 18.66 9.26
N ASP A 188 -2.98 18.46 9.32
CA ASP A 188 -3.92 19.31 10.07
C ASP A 188 -4.17 18.82 11.50
N LEU A 189 -3.80 17.55 11.81
CA LEU A 189 -3.96 16.95 13.14
C LEU A 189 -2.77 17.21 14.05
N LEU A 190 -1.57 17.39 13.45
CA LEU A 190 -0.35 17.63 14.21
C LEU A 190 -0.22 19.14 14.49
N ALA A 191 -0.39 19.51 15.75
CA ALA A 191 -0.13 20.89 16.20
C ALA A 191 1.32 21.27 15.85
N ARG A 192 1.49 22.40 15.16
CA ARG A 192 2.82 22.96 14.91
C ARG A 192 3.45 23.37 16.22
N ARG A 193 4.68 22.92 16.46
CA ARG A 193 5.45 23.32 17.64
C ARG A 193 5.72 24.84 17.52
N GLU A 194 5.34 25.60 18.55
CA GLU A 194 5.65 27.02 18.61
C GLU A 194 7.15 27.27 18.73
N ALA A 195 7.65 28.39 18.20
CA ALA A 195 9.06 28.71 18.22
C ALA A 195 9.67 28.86 19.63
N ASN A 196 8.83 29.19 20.62
CA ASN A 196 9.19 29.34 22.05
C ASN A 196 8.85 28.06 22.85
N SER A 197 8.41 26.98 22.21
CA SER A 197 8.07 25.71 22.90
C SER A 197 9.33 25.12 23.54
N HIS A 198 9.23 24.72 24.79
CA HIS A 198 10.30 24.04 25.53
C HIS A 198 9.96 22.56 25.79
N LYS A 199 10.97 21.79 26.19
CA LYS A 199 10.85 20.32 26.33
C LYS A 199 9.73 19.83 27.25
N TRP A 200 9.33 20.62 28.21
CA TRP A 200 8.23 20.29 29.15
C TRP A 200 6.84 20.44 28.54
N ALA A 201 6.68 21.27 27.51
CA ALA A 201 5.38 21.53 26.91
C ALA A 201 4.78 20.29 26.21
N SER A 202 5.61 19.29 25.90
CA SER A 202 5.20 18.00 25.34
C SER A 202 5.99 16.84 25.96
N ALA A 203 6.20 16.91 27.28
CA ALA A 203 6.84 15.83 28.02
C ALA A 203 5.90 14.62 28.12
N VAL A 204 6.47 13.43 27.98
CA VAL A 204 5.74 12.15 28.06
C VAL A 204 6.39 11.27 29.12
N ALA A 205 5.59 10.75 30.04
CA ALA A 205 6.03 9.70 30.94
C ALA A 205 5.66 8.32 30.36
N VAL A 206 6.63 7.46 30.23
CA VAL A 206 6.47 6.08 29.83
C VAL A 206 6.74 5.20 31.03
N VAL A 207 5.73 4.46 31.48
CA VAL A 207 5.87 3.45 32.51
C VAL A 207 5.57 2.10 31.89
N ALA A 208 6.58 1.29 31.72
CA ALA A 208 6.45 0.04 30.96
C ALA A 208 7.57 -0.95 31.28
N GLY A 209 7.32 -2.21 31.01
CA GLY A 209 8.27 -3.30 31.24
C GLY A 209 8.35 -3.74 32.70
N SER A 210 9.28 -4.63 32.97
CA SER A 210 9.68 -5.16 34.25
C SER A 210 11.11 -5.66 34.15
N PRO A 211 11.81 -5.97 35.24
CA PRO A 211 13.14 -6.57 35.21
C PRO A 211 13.18 -7.79 34.27
N GLY A 212 14.12 -7.79 33.31
CA GLY A 212 14.25 -8.80 32.27
C GLY A 212 13.28 -8.67 31.06
N MET A 213 12.36 -7.68 31.08
CA MET A 213 11.42 -7.42 29.99
C MET A 213 11.42 -5.93 29.55
N GLU A 214 12.60 -5.36 29.47
CA GLU A 214 12.78 -3.91 29.22
C GLU A 214 12.61 -3.50 27.74
N GLY A 215 12.58 -4.47 26.84
CA GLY A 215 12.49 -4.19 25.39
C GLY A 215 11.26 -3.38 24.99
N ALA A 216 10.09 -3.67 25.59
CA ALA A 216 8.86 -2.93 25.32
C ALA A 216 8.95 -1.48 25.82
N ALA A 217 9.57 -1.26 26.98
CA ALA A 217 9.80 0.07 27.53
C ALA A 217 10.72 0.91 26.62
N ALA A 218 11.81 0.32 26.10
CA ALA A 218 12.71 0.96 25.17
C ALA A 218 12.01 1.33 23.85
N LEU A 219 11.19 0.43 23.30
CA LEU A 219 10.43 0.67 22.07
C LEU A 219 9.39 1.78 22.26
N ALA A 220 8.63 1.75 23.36
CA ALA A 220 7.64 2.77 23.67
C ALA A 220 8.28 4.16 23.81
N SER A 221 9.44 4.24 24.49
CA SER A 221 10.18 5.48 24.66
C SER A 221 10.71 6.05 23.35
N ARG A 222 11.23 5.19 22.46
CA ARG A 222 11.62 5.59 21.12
C ARG A 222 10.42 6.05 20.30
N GLY A 223 9.29 5.32 20.38
CA GLY A 223 8.05 5.72 19.72
C GLY A 223 7.58 7.11 20.15
N ALA A 224 7.57 7.39 21.46
CA ALA A 224 7.23 8.71 21.99
C ALA A 224 8.18 9.82 21.48
N SER A 225 9.49 9.56 21.45
CA SER A 225 10.48 10.50 20.92
C SER A 225 10.25 10.78 19.43
N HIS A 226 10.02 9.73 18.62
CA HIS A 226 9.74 9.87 17.19
C HIS A 226 8.39 10.55 16.91
N ALA A 227 7.41 10.39 17.79
CA ALA A 227 6.13 11.10 17.72
C ALA A 227 6.24 12.58 18.09
N GLY A 228 7.44 13.08 18.48
CA GLY A 228 7.69 14.48 18.76
C GLY A 228 7.59 14.89 20.22
N ALA A 229 7.68 13.94 21.17
CA ALA A 229 7.80 14.30 22.58
C ALA A 229 9.00 15.20 22.81
N GLY A 230 8.80 16.30 23.55
CA GLY A 230 9.87 17.24 23.90
C GLY A 230 10.85 16.65 24.90
N MET A 231 10.37 15.72 25.74
CA MET A 231 11.15 14.93 26.69
C MET A 231 10.41 13.64 26.97
N VAL A 232 11.13 12.53 27.03
CA VAL A 232 10.59 11.24 27.49
C VAL A 232 11.18 10.92 28.85
N ARG A 233 10.32 10.63 29.81
CA ARG A 233 10.70 10.11 31.13
C ARG A 233 10.30 8.64 31.18
N LEU A 234 11.28 7.76 31.39
CA LEU A 234 11.09 6.31 31.37
C LEU A 234 11.23 5.75 32.77
N GLY A 235 10.20 5.11 33.27
CA GLY A 235 10.20 4.30 34.48
C GLY A 235 9.89 2.84 34.18
N VAL A 236 10.68 1.95 34.78
CA VAL A 236 10.44 0.51 34.72
C VAL A 236 10.31 0.03 36.15
N PRO A 237 9.08 -0.36 36.61
CA PRO A 237 8.86 -0.81 37.99
C PRO A 237 9.78 -1.97 38.35
N GLY A 238 10.44 -1.87 39.48
CA GLY A 238 11.35 -2.91 39.99
C GLY A 238 12.72 -3.00 39.31
N ALA A 239 13.05 -2.09 38.40
CA ALA A 239 14.38 -2.04 37.77
C ALA A 239 15.38 -1.15 38.55
N GLU A 240 15.08 -0.81 39.81
CA GLU A 240 16.00 -0.12 40.66
C GLU A 240 17.07 -1.06 41.25
N GLY A 241 18.32 -0.64 41.18
CA GLY A 241 19.39 -1.28 41.92
C GLY A 241 19.35 -0.98 43.42
N PRO A 242 20.24 -1.61 44.20
CA PRO A 242 20.29 -1.45 45.67
C PRO A 242 20.56 -0.01 46.12
N ASP A 243 21.10 0.82 45.25
CA ASP A 243 21.41 2.25 45.46
C ASP A 243 20.27 3.19 45.02
N GLY A 244 19.13 2.66 44.62
CA GLY A 244 17.99 3.42 44.09
C GLY A 244 18.23 3.95 42.64
N ALA A 245 19.34 3.57 42.00
CA ALA A 245 19.59 3.88 40.62
C ALA A 245 18.99 2.79 39.72
N MET A 246 18.51 3.20 38.55
CA MET A 246 17.99 2.25 37.57
C MET A 246 19.15 1.44 36.97
N GLU A 247 19.05 0.12 37.00
CA GLU A 247 20.06 -0.79 36.42
C GLU A 247 20.36 -0.47 34.96
N PRO A 248 21.59 -0.72 34.48
CA PRO A 248 21.89 -0.59 33.07
C PRO A 248 21.01 -1.49 32.21
N GLY A 249 20.38 -0.92 31.17
CA GLY A 249 19.47 -1.64 30.29
C GLY A 249 19.49 -1.07 28.87
N PRO A 250 18.72 -1.60 27.95
CA PRO A 250 18.67 -1.18 26.54
C PRO A 250 17.91 0.14 26.34
N TRP A 251 18.08 1.08 27.26
CA TRP A 251 17.36 2.34 27.30
C TRP A 251 17.81 3.29 26.19
N PRO A 252 16.89 4.08 25.59
CA PRO A 252 17.28 5.20 24.74
C PRO A 252 18.08 6.22 25.56
N LEU A 253 19.22 6.67 25.03
CA LEU A 253 20.09 7.65 25.69
C LEU A 253 19.39 8.96 25.98
N GLU A 254 18.38 9.30 25.17
CA GLU A 254 17.60 10.53 25.23
C GLU A 254 16.52 10.48 26.33
N ALA A 255 16.17 9.30 26.82
CA ALA A 255 15.16 9.14 27.84
C ALA A 255 15.71 9.49 29.23
N VAL A 256 15.01 10.35 29.95
CA VAL A 256 15.30 10.65 31.34
C VAL A 256 14.74 9.52 32.21
N ARG A 257 15.61 8.84 32.92
CA ARG A 257 15.22 7.71 33.77
C ARG A 257 14.40 8.19 34.98
N LEU A 258 13.39 7.42 35.31
CA LEU A 258 12.57 7.56 36.52
C LEU A 258 12.71 6.28 37.33
N ALA A 259 13.28 6.40 38.50
CA ALA A 259 13.41 5.28 39.44
C ALA A 259 12.03 4.94 39.98
N LEU A 260 11.62 3.68 39.86
CA LEU A 260 10.34 3.16 40.33
C LEU A 260 10.56 1.84 41.04
N GLY A 261 10.21 1.78 42.33
CA GLY A 261 10.26 0.55 43.12
C GLY A 261 9.36 -0.56 42.53
N PRO A 262 9.50 -1.80 43.01
CA PRO A 262 8.67 -2.91 42.55
C PRO A 262 7.20 -2.75 42.90
N ASP A 263 6.89 -2.08 44.02
CA ASP A 263 5.57 -1.90 44.56
C ASP A 263 5.28 -0.40 44.78
N GLU A 264 4.00 -0.02 44.81
CA GLU A 264 3.50 1.34 45.13
C GLU A 264 4.06 2.50 44.28
N TRP A 265 4.63 2.21 43.10
CA TRP A 265 5.26 3.20 42.19
C TRP A 265 4.28 4.23 41.60
N ALA A 266 2.97 4.01 41.71
CA ALA A 266 1.97 4.89 41.11
C ALA A 266 2.03 6.33 41.68
N GLY A 267 2.33 6.48 42.99
CA GLY A 267 2.51 7.78 43.61
C GLY A 267 3.69 8.57 43.06
N ASP A 268 4.80 7.89 42.79
CA ASP A 268 6.01 8.50 42.21
C ASP A 268 5.77 8.97 40.76
N VAL A 269 5.00 8.18 40.00
CA VAL A 269 4.60 8.58 38.65
C VAL A 269 3.69 9.80 38.67
N LEU A 270 2.70 9.84 39.53
CA LEU A 270 1.78 10.98 39.67
C LEU A 270 2.55 12.25 40.03
N ALA A 271 3.49 12.19 40.98
CA ALA A 271 4.33 13.33 41.35
C ALA A 271 5.20 13.86 40.19
N VAL A 272 5.48 13.03 39.22
CA VAL A 272 6.21 13.41 38.00
C VAL A 272 5.29 14.04 36.96
N LEU A 273 4.05 13.54 36.84
CA LEU A 273 3.06 14.06 35.88
C LEU A 273 2.62 15.49 36.26
N ASP A 274 2.57 15.85 37.53
CA ASP A 274 2.28 17.23 37.96
C ASP A 274 3.31 18.27 37.44
N ARG A 275 4.41 17.80 36.89
CA ARG A 275 5.49 18.65 36.31
C ARG A 275 5.62 18.53 34.81
N CYS A 276 4.71 17.77 34.15
CA CYS A 276 4.75 17.53 32.69
C CYS A 276 3.73 18.38 31.92
#